data_af08e63b4704745c973d10d506d6bea2
#
_entry.id   af08e63b4704745c973d10d506d6bea2
#
_cell.length_a   1.000
_cell.length_b   1.000
_cell.length_c   1.000
_cell.angle_alpha   90.00
_cell.angle_beta   90.00
_cell.angle_gamma   90.00
#
_symmetry.space_group_name_H-M   'P 1'
#
loop_
_entity.id
_entity.type
_entity.pdbx_description
1 polymer ?
#
loop_
_entity_poly.entity_id
_entity_poly.type
_entity_poly.pdbx_seq_one_letter_code
_entity_poly.pdbx_strand_id
1 'polypeptide(L)'
;MTDVLDGVRDHYRSPGLTERLKTALMALGPEDRRLTPGQLGALDQFHTRGLAATTELAKLAGITADMSVLDVGSGVGGPARFLAATYGCRVTGVDLSEPFVDAARYLTERTGQSGQVSFQTASALELPFDDGHFDAVLLQHVAMNISDRARLYREIRRVLKTGGRFATYDVVSNGGEPHYPVPWARTPATSFLLTAATTRETIEPAGFRALVWQDDSEAAKAWIAQLRASGPPPSPNLGVVMGPDFAQLSANLGRNLMEGRLGILTAVFEAASIDC
;
A
#
# COMPACT_ATOMS: atom_id res chain seq x y z
N MET A 1 8.83 -3.35 21.68
CA MET A 1 8.85 -2.80 20.30
C MET A 1 9.38 -3.82 19.28
N THR A 2 10.44 -4.57 19.56
CA THR A 2 10.96 -5.66 18.73
C THR A 2 9.91 -6.75 18.45
N ASP A 3 9.16 -7.18 19.47
CA ASP A 3 8.16 -8.24 19.43
C ASP A 3 6.97 -7.93 18.45
N VAL A 4 6.57 -6.68 18.34
CA VAL A 4 5.48 -6.23 17.45
C VAL A 4 5.92 -6.23 15.98
N LEU A 5 7.14 -5.74 15.71
CA LEU A 5 7.69 -5.75 14.34
C LEU A 5 7.93 -7.18 13.85
N ASP A 6 8.34 -8.08 14.74
CA ASP A 6 8.54 -9.48 14.43
C ASP A 6 7.18 -10.15 14.12
N GLY A 7 6.11 -9.83 14.86
CA GLY A 7 4.76 -10.31 14.56
C GLY A 7 4.23 -9.85 13.20
N VAL A 8 4.51 -8.61 12.79
CA VAL A 8 4.16 -8.10 11.46
C VAL A 8 5.00 -8.78 10.37
N ARG A 9 6.32 -8.93 10.58
CA ARG A 9 7.19 -9.68 9.67
C ARG A 9 6.74 -11.11 9.46
N ASP A 10 6.35 -11.80 10.54
CA ASP A 10 5.87 -13.18 10.46
C ASP A 10 4.56 -13.29 9.70
N HIS A 11 3.65 -12.30 9.84
CA HIS A 11 2.41 -12.26 9.07
C HIS A 11 2.66 -12.19 7.57
N TYR A 12 3.63 -11.37 7.14
CA TYR A 12 4.01 -11.22 5.73
C TYR A 12 5.16 -12.14 5.30
N ARG A 13 5.52 -13.11 6.13
CA ARG A 13 6.53 -14.11 5.79
C ARG A 13 6.01 -15.03 4.69
N SER A 14 6.56 -14.90 3.50
CA SER A 14 6.11 -15.63 2.32
C SER A 14 7.29 -16.34 1.63
N PRO A 15 7.82 -17.41 2.23
CA PRO A 15 8.96 -18.12 1.65
C PRO A 15 8.63 -18.65 0.26
N GLY A 16 9.58 -18.54 -0.68
CA GLY A 16 9.41 -19.00 -2.06
C GLY A 16 8.39 -18.19 -2.87
N LEU A 17 8.06 -16.96 -2.46
CA LEU A 17 7.09 -16.12 -3.16
C LEU A 17 7.45 -15.89 -4.62
N THR A 18 8.72 -15.56 -4.91
CA THR A 18 9.19 -15.31 -6.28
C THR A 18 8.99 -16.54 -7.18
N GLU A 19 9.26 -17.74 -6.68
CA GLU A 19 9.05 -18.98 -7.45
C GLU A 19 7.56 -19.27 -7.69
N ARG A 20 6.70 -19.01 -6.70
CA ARG A 20 5.24 -19.11 -6.90
C ARG A 20 4.75 -18.11 -7.95
N LEU A 21 5.29 -16.88 -7.96
CA LEU A 21 4.99 -15.87 -8.95
C LEU A 21 5.45 -16.29 -10.35
N LYS A 22 6.69 -16.80 -10.51
CA LYS A 22 7.19 -17.33 -11.78
C LYS A 22 6.23 -18.37 -12.34
N THR A 23 5.87 -19.36 -11.52
CA THR A 23 4.93 -20.41 -11.91
C THR A 23 3.57 -19.86 -12.32
N ALA A 24 2.99 -18.96 -11.53
CA ALA A 24 1.68 -18.38 -11.81
C ALA A 24 1.67 -17.51 -13.08
N LEU A 25 2.75 -16.77 -13.33
CA LEU A 25 2.87 -15.90 -14.50
C LEU A 25 3.05 -16.65 -15.82
N MET A 26 3.40 -17.95 -15.81
CA MET A 26 3.42 -18.78 -17.02
C MET A 26 2.05 -18.81 -17.72
N ALA A 27 0.95 -18.60 -16.98
CA ALA A 27 -0.38 -18.48 -17.53
C ALA A 27 -0.58 -17.19 -18.40
N LEU A 28 0.27 -16.17 -18.22
CA LEU A 28 0.25 -14.94 -18.99
C LEU A 28 1.20 -14.95 -20.19
N GLY A 29 2.01 -16.00 -20.33
CA GLY A 29 2.96 -16.19 -21.44
C GLY A 29 4.36 -16.61 -20.96
N PRO A 30 5.29 -16.84 -21.89
CA PRO A 30 6.65 -17.28 -21.59
C PRO A 30 7.41 -16.22 -20.76
N GLU A 31 8.48 -16.65 -20.11
CA GLU A 31 9.23 -15.82 -19.14
C GLU A 31 9.88 -14.60 -19.78
N ASP A 32 10.27 -14.67 -21.04
CA ASP A 32 10.86 -13.57 -21.81
C ASP A 32 9.83 -12.55 -22.31
N ARG A 33 8.54 -12.88 -22.24
CA ARG A 33 7.46 -11.94 -22.61
C ARG A 33 7.38 -10.80 -21.61
N ARG A 34 7.53 -9.56 -22.09
CA ARG A 34 7.30 -8.36 -21.29
C ARG A 34 5.81 -8.22 -20.92
N LEU A 35 5.54 -8.03 -19.64
CA LEU A 35 4.20 -7.79 -19.12
C LEU A 35 3.92 -6.29 -18.96
N THR A 36 2.67 -5.92 -18.87
CA THR A 36 2.24 -4.56 -18.52
C THR A 36 1.78 -4.50 -17.06
N PRO A 37 1.89 -3.34 -16.37
CA PRO A 37 1.32 -3.19 -15.03
C PRO A 37 -0.17 -3.53 -14.96
N GLY A 38 -0.95 -3.25 -16.01
CA GLY A 38 -2.37 -3.60 -16.07
C GLY A 38 -2.63 -5.11 -16.06
N GLN A 39 -1.75 -5.93 -16.67
CA GLN A 39 -1.84 -7.40 -16.61
C GLN A 39 -1.53 -7.97 -15.24
N LEU A 40 -0.78 -7.24 -14.40
CA LEU A 40 -0.43 -7.61 -13.05
C LEU A 40 -1.43 -7.09 -12.00
N GLY A 41 -2.33 -6.18 -12.36
CA GLY A 41 -3.19 -5.47 -11.41
C GLY A 41 -4.04 -6.36 -10.49
N ALA A 42 -4.49 -7.53 -10.97
CA ALA A 42 -5.20 -8.48 -10.12
C ALA A 42 -4.28 -9.21 -9.11
N LEU A 43 -2.97 -9.19 -9.35
CA LEU A 43 -1.95 -9.87 -8.56
C LEU A 43 -1.27 -8.97 -7.54
N ASP A 44 -1.12 -7.67 -7.83
CA ASP A 44 -0.16 -6.80 -7.17
C ASP A 44 -0.75 -5.54 -6.50
N GLN A 45 -2.09 -5.41 -6.48
CA GLN A 45 -2.78 -4.32 -5.81
C GLN A 45 -3.41 -4.82 -4.49
N PHE A 46 -2.73 -4.61 -3.36
CA PHE A 46 -3.11 -5.15 -2.05
C PHE A 46 -4.21 -4.37 -1.33
N HIS A 47 -4.65 -3.26 -1.86
CA HIS A 47 -5.65 -2.39 -1.27
C HIS A 47 -7.01 -2.53 -1.98
N THR A 48 -8.07 -2.13 -1.29
CA THR A 48 -9.42 -2.10 -1.88
C THR A 48 -9.44 -1.19 -3.11
N ARG A 49 -10.34 -1.49 -4.07
CA ARG A 49 -10.50 -0.77 -5.34
C ARG A 49 -9.29 -0.85 -6.29
N GLY A 50 -8.18 -1.48 -5.89
CA GLY A 50 -7.03 -1.76 -6.74
C GLY A 50 -6.54 -0.53 -7.54
N LEU A 51 -6.29 -0.70 -8.84
CA LEU A 51 -5.79 0.36 -9.73
C LEU A 51 -6.65 1.64 -9.71
N ALA A 52 -7.96 1.55 -9.48
CA ALA A 52 -8.82 2.72 -9.41
C ALA A 52 -8.46 3.62 -8.23
N ALA A 53 -8.23 3.04 -7.04
CA ALA A 53 -7.81 3.80 -5.86
C ALA A 53 -6.44 4.44 -6.06
N THR A 54 -5.45 3.71 -6.59
CA THR A 54 -4.12 4.27 -6.90
C THR A 54 -4.20 5.41 -7.92
N THR A 55 -5.04 5.28 -8.94
CA THR A 55 -5.26 6.33 -9.95
C THR A 55 -5.83 7.60 -9.33
N GLU A 56 -6.85 7.46 -8.50
CA GLU A 56 -7.49 8.60 -7.82
C GLU A 56 -6.53 9.27 -6.84
N LEU A 57 -5.84 8.47 -6.02
CA LEU A 57 -4.86 8.96 -5.06
C LEU A 57 -3.73 9.74 -5.74
N ALA A 58 -3.18 9.20 -6.84
CA ALA A 58 -2.13 9.87 -7.61
C ALA A 58 -2.58 11.20 -8.23
N LYS A 59 -3.83 11.26 -8.74
CA LYS A 59 -4.43 12.51 -9.25
C LYS A 59 -4.60 13.55 -8.14
N LEU A 60 -5.13 13.14 -6.98
CA LEU A 60 -5.31 14.02 -5.83
C LEU A 60 -3.97 14.52 -5.27
N ALA A 61 -2.93 13.71 -5.30
CA ALA A 61 -1.57 14.07 -4.92
C ALA A 61 -0.86 14.95 -5.96
N GLY A 62 -1.41 15.04 -7.18
CA GLY A 62 -0.82 15.81 -8.28
C GLY A 62 0.49 15.22 -8.81
N ILE A 63 0.59 13.89 -8.91
CA ILE A 63 1.79 13.20 -9.40
C ILE A 63 2.06 13.57 -10.86
N THR A 64 3.32 13.93 -11.16
CA THR A 64 3.81 14.31 -12.51
C THR A 64 5.10 13.57 -12.85
N ALA A 65 5.50 13.64 -14.12
CA ALA A 65 6.66 12.91 -14.66
C ALA A 65 8.01 13.28 -13.99
N ASP A 66 8.14 14.53 -13.52
CA ASP A 66 9.40 15.04 -12.97
C ASP A 66 9.62 14.63 -11.50
N MET A 67 8.61 14.05 -10.87
CA MET A 67 8.62 13.73 -9.44
C MET A 67 9.43 12.48 -9.13
N SER A 68 10.11 12.54 -7.96
CA SER A 68 10.62 11.40 -7.23
C SER A 68 9.60 11.01 -6.17
N VAL A 69 9.05 9.81 -6.27
CA VAL A 69 7.96 9.30 -5.41
C VAL A 69 8.47 8.16 -4.54
N LEU A 70 8.11 8.17 -3.26
CA LEU A 70 8.33 7.04 -2.35
C LEU A 70 7.00 6.30 -2.11
N ASP A 71 7.02 4.98 -2.30
CA ASP A 71 5.91 4.08 -1.97
C ASP A 71 6.26 3.32 -0.68
N VAL A 72 5.67 3.71 0.45
CA VAL A 72 5.94 3.12 1.77
C VAL A 72 5.02 1.94 2.02
N GLY A 73 5.60 0.76 2.29
CA GLY A 73 4.87 -0.50 2.35
C GLY A 73 4.47 -0.97 0.95
N SER A 74 5.42 -0.93 0.02
CA SER A 74 5.18 -1.14 -1.42
C SER A 74 4.73 -2.56 -1.79
N GLY A 75 4.76 -3.51 -0.85
CA GLY A 75 4.41 -4.90 -1.10
C GLY A 75 5.21 -5.48 -2.27
N VAL A 76 4.51 -6.07 -3.23
CA VAL A 76 5.15 -6.58 -4.47
C VAL A 76 5.22 -5.52 -5.59
N GLY A 77 5.07 -4.24 -5.26
CA GLY A 77 5.38 -3.09 -6.12
C GLY A 77 4.33 -2.71 -7.17
N GLY A 78 3.08 -3.13 -7.01
CA GLY A 78 2.00 -2.82 -7.96
C GLY A 78 1.77 -1.32 -8.17
N PRO A 79 1.47 -0.55 -7.11
CA PRO A 79 1.30 0.89 -7.21
C PRO A 79 2.52 1.60 -7.79
N ALA A 80 3.73 1.23 -7.36
CA ALA A 80 4.97 1.83 -7.85
C ALA A 80 5.14 1.67 -9.38
N ARG A 81 4.96 0.45 -9.91
CA ARG A 81 5.02 0.19 -11.36
C ARG A 81 3.92 0.92 -12.13
N PHE A 82 2.71 0.96 -11.58
CA PHE A 82 1.60 1.67 -12.20
C PHE A 82 1.87 3.17 -12.31
N LEU A 83 2.36 3.80 -11.24
CA LEU A 83 2.71 5.22 -11.22
C LEU A 83 3.79 5.55 -12.25
N ALA A 84 4.87 4.80 -12.30
CA ALA A 84 5.94 5.00 -13.26
C ALA A 84 5.45 4.85 -14.71
N ALA A 85 4.62 3.82 -14.99
CA ALA A 85 4.08 3.60 -16.34
C ALA A 85 3.08 4.67 -16.78
N THR A 86 2.28 5.18 -15.85
CA THR A 86 1.16 6.08 -16.17
C THR A 86 1.58 7.54 -16.18
N TYR A 87 2.43 7.94 -15.22
CA TYR A 87 2.81 9.34 -15.03
C TYR A 87 4.26 9.63 -15.46
N GLY A 88 5.08 8.60 -15.69
CA GLY A 88 6.49 8.78 -16.09
C GLY A 88 7.44 9.14 -14.94
N CYS A 89 6.94 9.22 -13.69
CA CYS A 89 7.74 9.56 -12.51
C CYS A 89 8.72 8.44 -12.13
N ARG A 90 9.73 8.76 -11.32
CA ARG A 90 10.60 7.79 -10.68
C ARG A 90 9.99 7.36 -9.35
N VAL A 91 9.97 6.06 -9.08
CA VAL A 91 9.39 5.52 -7.85
C VAL A 91 10.39 4.63 -7.13
N THR A 92 10.58 4.90 -5.84
CA THR A 92 11.29 4.01 -4.93
C THR A 92 10.27 3.38 -3.97
N GLY A 93 10.21 2.06 -3.91
CA GLY A 93 9.38 1.34 -2.95
C GLY A 93 10.20 0.85 -1.76
N VAL A 94 9.63 0.90 -0.58
CA VAL A 94 10.18 0.25 0.63
C VAL A 94 9.15 -0.67 1.26
N ASP A 95 9.60 -1.84 1.69
CA ASP A 95 8.78 -2.79 2.43
C ASP A 95 9.61 -3.47 3.52
N LEU A 96 8.96 -3.89 4.61
CA LEU A 96 9.61 -4.57 5.72
C LEU A 96 9.94 -6.03 5.38
N SER A 97 9.24 -6.62 4.41
CA SER A 97 9.34 -8.02 3.98
C SER A 97 10.32 -8.17 2.81
N GLU A 98 11.50 -8.72 3.07
CA GLU A 98 12.49 -9.02 2.02
C GLU A 98 11.90 -9.90 0.89
N PRO A 99 11.12 -10.99 1.17
CA PRO A 99 10.48 -11.75 0.09
C PRO A 99 9.55 -10.93 -0.80
N PHE A 100 8.89 -9.89 -0.25
CA PHE A 100 8.05 -9.00 -1.05
C PHE A 100 8.88 -8.06 -1.91
N VAL A 101 9.99 -7.54 -1.37
CA VAL A 101 10.94 -6.71 -2.13
C VAL A 101 11.55 -7.49 -3.29
N ASP A 102 11.96 -8.75 -3.08
CA ASP A 102 12.50 -9.59 -4.14
C ASP A 102 11.45 -9.90 -5.22
N ALA A 103 10.22 -10.17 -4.81
CA ALA A 103 9.08 -10.32 -5.73
C ALA A 103 8.81 -9.03 -6.51
N ALA A 104 8.87 -7.87 -5.85
CA ALA A 104 8.69 -6.57 -6.48
C ALA A 104 9.77 -6.30 -7.55
N ARG A 105 11.03 -6.59 -7.26
CA ARG A 105 12.15 -6.49 -8.21
C ARG A 105 11.94 -7.39 -9.42
N TYR A 106 11.61 -8.66 -9.18
CA TYR A 106 11.32 -9.62 -10.26
C TYR A 106 10.17 -9.14 -11.17
N LEU A 107 9.03 -8.71 -10.58
CA LEU A 107 7.90 -8.21 -11.36
C LEU A 107 8.24 -6.93 -12.14
N THR A 108 9.15 -6.11 -11.60
CA THR A 108 9.61 -4.88 -12.25
C THR A 108 10.52 -5.17 -13.45
N GLU A 109 11.37 -6.18 -13.36
CA GLU A 109 12.12 -6.71 -14.51
C GLU A 109 11.17 -7.23 -15.59
N ARG A 110 10.15 -8.02 -15.20
CA ARG A 110 9.13 -8.55 -16.11
C ARG A 110 8.32 -7.48 -16.85
N THR A 111 8.18 -6.28 -16.25
CA THR A 111 7.55 -5.14 -16.90
C THR A 111 8.55 -4.19 -17.60
N GLY A 112 9.86 -4.46 -17.45
CA GLY A 112 10.94 -3.65 -18.05
C GLY A 112 11.03 -2.23 -17.50
N GLN A 113 10.70 -2.06 -16.22
CA GLN A 113 10.66 -0.75 -15.56
C GLN A 113 11.82 -0.52 -14.57
N SER A 114 12.84 -1.38 -14.55
CA SER A 114 13.99 -1.30 -13.62
C SER A 114 14.79 0.01 -13.70
N GLY A 115 14.65 0.77 -14.78
CA GLY A 115 15.25 2.10 -14.92
C GLY A 115 14.47 3.24 -14.24
N GLN A 116 13.20 2.99 -13.83
CA GLN A 116 12.32 4.01 -13.23
C GLN A 116 11.82 3.61 -11.85
N VAL A 117 11.79 2.30 -11.54
CA VAL A 117 11.26 1.77 -10.28
C VAL A 117 12.33 0.92 -9.60
N SER A 118 12.57 1.21 -8.33
CA SER A 118 13.50 0.46 -7.48
C SER A 118 12.86 0.10 -6.16
N PHE A 119 13.38 -0.97 -5.50
CA PHE A 119 12.85 -1.42 -4.21
C PHE A 119 13.98 -1.77 -3.24
N GLN A 120 13.74 -1.50 -1.95
CA GLN A 120 14.65 -1.91 -0.89
C GLN A 120 13.90 -2.33 0.37
N THR A 121 14.48 -3.26 1.12
CA THR A 121 13.95 -3.69 2.42
C THR A 121 14.28 -2.63 3.45
N ALA A 122 13.25 -2.01 4.03
CA ALA A 122 13.40 -0.99 5.07
C ALA A 122 12.17 -0.90 5.96
N SER A 123 12.36 -0.36 7.17
CA SER A 123 11.28 -0.03 8.08
C SER A 123 10.72 1.36 7.76
N ALA A 124 9.40 1.50 7.71
CA ALA A 124 8.74 2.80 7.61
C ALA A 124 8.99 3.72 8.83
N LEU A 125 9.49 3.15 9.93
CA LEU A 125 9.86 3.88 11.15
C LEU A 125 11.31 4.40 11.12
N GLU A 126 12.09 4.04 10.08
CA GLU A 126 13.47 4.46 9.90
C GLU A 126 13.80 4.35 8.40
N LEU A 127 13.40 5.37 7.66
CA LEU A 127 13.55 5.40 6.20
C LEU A 127 15.01 5.70 5.81
N PRO A 128 15.65 4.88 4.96
CA PRO A 128 17.07 5.00 4.63
C PRO A 128 17.32 6.05 3.52
N PHE A 129 16.74 7.23 3.70
CA PHE A 129 16.86 8.36 2.75
C PHE A 129 17.19 9.64 3.49
N ASP A 130 17.83 10.56 2.76
CA ASP A 130 18.12 11.91 3.23
C ASP A 130 16.83 12.72 3.43
N ASP A 131 16.93 13.76 4.24
CA ASP A 131 15.86 14.72 4.46
C ASP A 131 15.50 15.44 3.15
N GLY A 132 14.22 15.63 2.88
CA GLY A 132 13.75 16.37 1.71
C GLY A 132 14.08 15.73 0.38
N HIS A 133 14.13 14.41 0.30
CA HIS A 133 14.52 13.67 -0.91
C HIS A 133 13.38 13.52 -1.92
N PHE A 134 12.14 13.32 -1.47
CA PHE A 134 11.00 12.99 -2.31
C PHE A 134 10.04 14.17 -2.52
N ASP A 135 9.45 14.24 -3.73
CA ASP A 135 8.39 15.17 -4.06
C ASP A 135 7.02 14.68 -3.54
N ALA A 136 6.83 13.37 -3.49
CA ALA A 136 5.63 12.76 -2.94
C ALA A 136 5.93 11.44 -2.21
N VAL A 137 5.11 11.13 -1.19
CA VAL A 137 5.11 9.84 -0.50
C VAL A 137 3.70 9.28 -0.55
N LEU A 138 3.57 8.01 -0.96
CA LEU A 138 2.33 7.25 -0.91
C LEU A 138 2.38 6.22 0.22
N LEU A 139 1.22 5.99 0.85
CA LEU A 139 0.99 4.98 1.89
C LEU A 139 -0.39 4.37 1.66
N GLN A 140 -0.45 3.12 1.19
CA GLN A 140 -1.72 2.47 0.83
C GLN A 140 -1.92 1.16 1.57
N HIS A 141 -2.90 1.09 2.50
CA HIS A 141 -3.19 -0.06 3.35
C HIS A 141 -1.96 -0.56 4.14
N VAL A 142 -1.23 0.35 4.77
CA VAL A 142 0.00 0.05 5.53
C VAL A 142 -0.09 0.48 6.98
N ALA A 143 -0.67 1.66 7.22
CA ALA A 143 -0.60 2.27 8.55
C ALA A 143 -1.19 1.37 9.64
N MET A 144 -2.23 0.58 9.38
CA MET A 144 -2.84 -0.33 10.36
C MET A 144 -1.89 -1.42 10.89
N ASN A 145 -0.74 -1.64 10.26
CA ASN A 145 0.32 -2.54 10.73
C ASN A 145 1.32 -1.87 11.69
N ILE A 146 1.23 -0.55 11.86
CA ILE A 146 2.26 0.24 12.55
C ILE A 146 1.71 0.81 13.84
N SER A 147 2.29 0.43 14.98
CA SER A 147 1.87 0.91 16.30
C SER A 147 2.36 2.33 16.60
N ASP A 148 3.60 2.66 16.20
CA ASP A 148 4.17 4.00 16.41
C ASP A 148 3.86 4.93 15.22
N ARG A 149 2.61 5.39 15.17
CA ARG A 149 2.12 6.28 14.12
C ARG A 149 2.82 7.63 14.11
N ALA A 150 3.16 8.16 15.28
CA ALA A 150 3.84 9.44 15.39
C ALA A 150 5.23 9.37 14.75
N ARG A 151 5.97 8.29 14.96
CA ARG A 151 7.27 8.07 14.33
C ARG A 151 7.13 7.86 12.81
N LEU A 152 6.15 7.06 12.37
CA LEU A 152 5.85 6.88 10.96
C LEU A 152 5.69 8.22 10.25
N TYR A 153 4.81 9.08 10.76
CA TYR A 153 4.51 10.35 10.08
C TYR A 153 5.66 11.36 10.18
N ARG A 154 6.47 11.33 11.25
CA ARG A 154 7.70 12.14 11.31
C ARG A 154 8.73 11.68 10.27
N GLU A 155 8.91 10.38 10.07
CA GLU A 155 9.82 9.85 9.05
C GLU A 155 9.34 10.21 7.63
N ILE A 156 8.03 10.06 7.34
CA ILE A 156 7.46 10.50 6.08
C ILE A 156 7.69 12.00 5.88
N ARG A 157 7.47 12.84 6.92
CA ARG A 157 7.71 14.27 6.83
C ARG A 157 9.18 14.60 6.58
N ARG A 158 10.10 13.91 7.25
CA ARG A 158 11.53 14.11 7.12
C ARG A 158 12.02 13.90 5.68
N VAL A 159 11.60 12.82 5.05
CA VAL A 159 12.04 12.48 3.69
C VAL A 159 11.33 13.27 2.60
N LEU A 160 10.24 13.97 2.92
CA LEU A 160 9.52 14.84 1.99
C LEU A 160 10.17 16.22 1.89
N LYS A 161 10.29 16.73 0.66
CA LYS A 161 10.59 18.13 0.40
C LYS A 161 9.53 19.04 1.04
N THR A 162 9.90 20.23 1.42
CA THR A 162 8.93 21.28 1.79
C THR A 162 7.97 21.52 0.63
N GLY A 163 6.67 21.56 0.90
CA GLY A 163 5.63 21.62 -0.12
C GLY A 163 5.34 20.28 -0.83
N GLY A 164 6.12 19.23 -0.52
CA GLY A 164 5.87 17.87 -1.04
C GLY A 164 4.53 17.30 -0.59
N ARG A 165 4.08 16.22 -1.22
CA ARG A 165 2.77 15.61 -0.99
C ARG A 165 2.90 14.28 -0.24
N PHE A 166 2.14 14.17 0.86
CA PHE A 166 1.87 12.87 1.50
C PHE A 166 0.45 12.44 1.14
N ALA A 167 0.31 11.31 0.49
CA ALA A 167 -0.98 10.76 0.07
C ALA A 167 -1.20 9.40 0.71
N THR A 168 -2.33 9.22 1.40
CA THR A 168 -2.67 7.96 2.04
C THR A 168 -4.05 7.48 1.63
N TYR A 169 -4.16 6.15 1.43
CA TYR A 169 -5.39 5.41 1.23
C TYR A 169 -5.38 4.23 2.19
N ASP A 170 -6.12 4.32 3.30
CA ASP A 170 -5.92 3.37 4.39
C ASP A 170 -7.23 2.94 5.08
N VAL A 171 -7.14 1.82 5.77
CA VAL A 171 -8.24 1.30 6.57
C VAL A 171 -8.27 2.01 7.92
N VAL A 172 -9.45 2.48 8.31
CA VAL A 172 -9.70 3.13 9.61
C VAL A 172 -10.76 2.38 10.40
N SER A 173 -10.73 2.54 11.72
CA SER A 173 -11.75 2.03 12.62
C SER A 173 -12.95 2.97 12.65
N ASN A 174 -14.16 2.44 12.53
CA ASN A 174 -15.42 3.16 12.76
C ASN A 174 -16.08 2.79 14.10
N GLY A 175 -15.36 2.01 14.93
CA GLY A 175 -15.86 1.48 16.21
C GLY A 175 -16.29 0.02 16.11
N GLY A 176 -16.24 -0.65 17.24
CA GLY A 176 -16.44 -2.12 17.32
C GLY A 176 -15.19 -2.91 16.93
N GLU A 177 -15.12 -4.13 17.43
CA GLU A 177 -13.98 -5.02 17.15
C GLU A 177 -14.16 -5.66 15.76
N PRO A 178 -13.12 -5.60 14.88
CA PRO A 178 -13.18 -6.25 13.58
C PRO A 178 -13.29 -7.78 13.68
N HIS A 179 -13.94 -8.41 12.72
CA HIS A 179 -13.88 -9.85 12.51
C HIS A 179 -12.52 -10.24 11.95
N TYR A 180 -11.74 -10.98 12.71
CA TYR A 180 -10.46 -11.55 12.30
C TYR A 180 -10.61 -12.97 11.75
N PRO A 181 -9.62 -13.49 10.96
CA PRO A 181 -8.46 -12.76 10.44
C PRO A 181 -8.82 -11.80 9.31
N VAL A 182 -8.01 -10.75 9.17
CA VAL A 182 -8.09 -9.75 8.08
C VAL A 182 -6.76 -9.73 7.28
N PRO A 183 -6.70 -9.12 6.08
CA PRO A 183 -5.50 -9.17 5.24
C PRO A 183 -4.20 -8.74 5.93
N TRP A 184 -4.24 -7.86 6.93
CA TRP A 184 -3.06 -7.35 7.63
C TRP A 184 -2.82 -7.96 9.01
N ALA A 185 -3.79 -8.72 9.58
CA ALA A 185 -3.65 -9.27 10.93
C ALA A 185 -4.49 -10.53 11.12
N ARG A 186 -3.90 -11.50 11.79
CA ARG A 186 -4.61 -12.73 12.20
C ARG A 186 -5.48 -12.51 13.44
N THR A 187 -5.03 -11.61 14.32
CA THR A 187 -5.66 -11.32 15.62
C THR A 187 -5.55 -9.81 15.91
N PRO A 188 -6.26 -9.27 16.89
CA PRO A 188 -6.13 -7.87 17.32
C PRO A 188 -4.71 -7.46 17.71
N ALA A 189 -3.87 -8.39 18.16
CA ALA A 189 -2.53 -8.11 18.69
C ALA A 189 -1.57 -7.44 17.69
N THR A 190 -1.81 -7.61 16.38
CA THR A 190 -1.00 -7.04 15.30
C THR A 190 -1.78 -6.04 14.42
N SER A 191 -2.93 -5.56 14.91
CA SER A 191 -3.79 -4.62 14.21
C SER A 191 -3.90 -3.31 14.99
N PHE A 192 -3.33 -2.24 14.45
CA PHE A 192 -3.22 -0.92 15.11
C PHE A 192 -4.09 0.13 14.42
N LEU A 193 -5.36 -0.19 14.21
CA LEU A 193 -6.32 0.70 13.58
C LEU A 193 -6.56 1.95 14.43
N LEU A 194 -6.54 3.10 13.77
CA LEU A 194 -7.01 4.37 14.33
C LEU A 194 -8.33 4.76 13.67
N THR A 195 -9.10 5.61 14.35
CA THR A 195 -10.23 6.29 13.69
C THR A 195 -9.72 7.31 12.67
N ALA A 196 -10.56 7.75 11.76
CA ALA A 196 -10.22 8.83 10.84
C ALA A 196 -9.79 10.10 11.62
N ALA A 197 -10.53 10.49 12.66
CA ALA A 197 -10.19 11.64 13.49
C ALA A 197 -8.81 11.50 14.15
N THR A 198 -8.55 10.40 14.86
CA THR A 198 -7.25 10.16 15.51
C THR A 198 -6.10 10.06 14.51
N THR A 199 -6.36 9.55 13.30
CA THR A 199 -5.37 9.53 12.21
C THR A 199 -4.96 10.96 11.85
N ARG A 200 -5.92 11.87 11.67
CA ARG A 200 -5.67 13.28 11.38
C ARG A 200 -4.89 13.96 12.51
N GLU A 201 -5.35 13.77 13.74
CA GLU A 201 -4.72 14.31 14.97
C GLU A 201 -3.27 13.82 15.14
N THR A 202 -2.90 12.70 14.52
CA THR A 202 -1.52 12.18 14.57
C THR A 202 -0.67 12.68 13.40
N ILE A 203 -1.26 12.92 12.22
CA ILE A 203 -0.55 13.38 11.02
C ILE A 203 -0.23 14.89 11.10
N GLU A 204 -1.21 15.74 11.43
CA GLU A 204 -1.02 17.19 11.40
C GLU A 204 0.11 17.70 12.31
N PRO A 205 0.26 17.21 13.55
CA PRO A 205 1.38 17.61 14.41
C PRO A 205 2.77 17.17 13.92
N ALA A 206 2.83 16.23 12.97
CA ALA A 206 4.11 15.85 12.34
C ALA A 206 4.57 16.86 11.27
N GLY A 207 3.88 18.00 11.09
CA GLY A 207 4.23 19.06 10.15
C GLY A 207 3.51 18.95 8.81
N PHE A 208 2.26 18.48 8.83
CA PHE A 208 1.43 18.35 7.65
C PHE A 208 0.18 19.23 7.70
N ARG A 209 -0.22 19.76 6.54
CA ARG A 209 -1.46 20.48 6.32
C ARG A 209 -2.36 19.67 5.39
N ALA A 210 -3.57 19.35 5.83
CA ALA A 210 -4.53 18.60 5.02
C ALA A 210 -4.98 19.43 3.79
N LEU A 211 -4.95 18.79 2.62
CA LEU A 211 -5.47 19.31 1.35
C LEU A 211 -6.75 18.59 0.94
N VAL A 212 -6.78 17.26 1.11
CA VAL A 212 -7.90 16.39 0.78
C VAL A 212 -8.17 15.48 1.97
N TRP A 213 -9.44 15.28 2.27
CA TRP A 213 -9.91 14.38 3.33
C TRP A 213 -11.26 13.80 2.93
N GLN A 214 -11.29 12.51 2.59
CA GLN A 214 -12.45 11.84 2.03
C GLN A 214 -12.71 10.50 2.69
N ASP A 215 -13.96 10.19 2.97
CA ASP A 215 -14.42 8.85 3.34
C ASP A 215 -14.80 8.09 2.06
N ASP A 216 -13.99 7.10 1.70
CA ASP A 216 -14.19 6.25 0.53
C ASP A 216 -14.86 4.91 0.87
N SER A 217 -15.43 4.78 2.04
CA SER A 217 -16.04 3.54 2.52
C SER A 217 -17.15 3.03 1.60
N GLU A 218 -18.02 3.91 1.11
CA GLU A 218 -19.10 3.52 0.20
C GLU A 218 -18.57 3.07 -1.17
N ALA A 219 -17.53 3.72 -1.69
CA ALA A 219 -16.88 3.30 -2.93
C ALA A 219 -16.22 1.91 -2.78
N ALA A 220 -15.60 1.64 -1.62
CA ALA A 220 -15.03 0.33 -1.32
C ALA A 220 -16.10 -0.76 -1.17
N LYS A 221 -17.23 -0.47 -0.53
CA LYS A 221 -18.38 -1.38 -0.42
C LYS A 221 -18.96 -1.72 -1.79
N ALA A 222 -19.16 -0.71 -2.66
CA ALA A 222 -19.66 -0.90 -4.01
C ALA A 222 -18.73 -1.78 -4.84
N TRP A 223 -17.41 -1.55 -4.74
CA TRP A 223 -16.40 -2.37 -5.40
C TRP A 223 -16.42 -3.83 -4.92
N ILE A 224 -16.55 -4.08 -3.61
CA ILE A 224 -16.67 -5.44 -3.05
C ILE A 224 -17.94 -6.13 -3.56
N ALA A 225 -19.06 -5.41 -3.61
CA ALA A 225 -20.31 -5.95 -4.15
C ALA A 225 -20.17 -6.36 -5.62
N GLN A 226 -19.49 -5.54 -6.41
CA GLN A 226 -19.19 -5.83 -7.82
C GLN A 226 -18.29 -7.06 -7.97
N LEU A 227 -17.22 -7.19 -7.17
CA LEU A 227 -16.34 -8.36 -7.19
C LEU A 227 -17.11 -9.65 -6.89
N ARG A 228 -17.99 -9.61 -5.88
CA ARG A 228 -18.83 -10.77 -5.53
C ARG A 228 -19.78 -11.17 -6.66
N ALA A 229 -20.34 -10.20 -7.38
CA ALA A 229 -21.22 -10.42 -8.51
C ALA A 229 -20.48 -10.96 -9.75
N SER A 230 -19.20 -10.60 -9.92
CA SER A 230 -18.38 -10.99 -11.07
C SER A 230 -17.81 -12.41 -10.98
N GLY A 231 -17.98 -13.09 -9.83
CA GLY A 231 -17.38 -14.40 -9.58
C GLY A 231 -15.89 -14.33 -9.20
N PRO A 232 -15.20 -15.48 -9.16
CA PRO A 232 -13.81 -15.54 -8.75
C PRO A 232 -12.92 -14.72 -9.69
N PRO A 233 -11.93 -13.99 -9.14
CA PRO A 233 -11.02 -13.19 -9.97
C PRO A 233 -10.19 -14.10 -10.88
N PRO A 234 -9.80 -13.60 -12.07
CA PRO A 234 -8.93 -14.36 -12.97
C PRO A 234 -7.60 -14.69 -12.30
N SER A 235 -6.99 -15.81 -12.70
CA SER A 235 -5.64 -16.19 -12.24
C SER A 235 -4.61 -15.67 -13.26
N PRO A 236 -3.42 -15.19 -12.79
CA PRO A 236 -3.01 -15.05 -11.40
C PRO A 236 -3.63 -13.84 -10.69
N ASN A 237 -3.87 -13.97 -9.39
CA ASN A 237 -4.44 -12.93 -8.54
C ASN A 237 -3.74 -12.89 -7.16
N LEU A 238 -4.17 -11.98 -6.29
CA LEU A 238 -3.58 -11.79 -4.95
C LEU A 238 -3.47 -13.07 -4.11
N GLY A 239 -4.27 -14.10 -4.36
CA GLY A 239 -4.15 -15.39 -3.67
C GLY A 239 -2.78 -16.06 -3.87
N VAL A 240 -2.09 -15.81 -4.99
CA VAL A 240 -0.71 -16.30 -5.22
C VAL A 240 0.27 -15.68 -4.21
N VAL A 241 0.06 -14.43 -3.85
CA VAL A 241 0.93 -13.68 -2.93
C VAL A 241 0.54 -13.92 -1.48
N MET A 242 -0.74 -13.78 -1.16
CA MET A 242 -1.28 -13.85 0.20
C MET A 242 -1.47 -15.28 0.73
N GLY A 243 -1.41 -16.27 -0.16
CA GLY A 243 -1.52 -17.68 0.20
C GLY A 243 -2.97 -18.19 0.31
N PRO A 244 -3.14 -19.44 0.82
CA PRO A 244 -4.42 -20.18 0.76
C PRO A 244 -5.56 -19.52 1.55
N ASP A 245 -5.23 -18.75 2.58
CA ASP A 245 -6.24 -18.10 3.44
C ASP A 245 -6.81 -16.81 2.84
N PHE A 246 -6.30 -16.38 1.69
CA PHE A 246 -6.66 -15.08 1.07
C PHE A 246 -8.17 -14.89 0.91
N ALA A 247 -8.90 -15.96 0.54
CA ALA A 247 -10.35 -15.88 0.38
C ALA A 247 -11.06 -15.52 1.69
N GLN A 248 -10.63 -16.13 2.82
CA GLN A 248 -11.19 -15.83 4.14
C GLN A 248 -10.81 -14.42 4.61
N LEU A 249 -9.54 -14.02 4.43
CA LEU A 249 -9.05 -12.69 4.79
C LEU A 249 -9.85 -11.59 4.07
N SER A 250 -10.05 -11.75 2.75
CA SER A 250 -10.84 -10.84 1.93
C SER A 250 -12.32 -10.84 2.29
N ALA A 251 -12.90 -11.99 2.58
CA ALA A 251 -14.30 -12.10 3.01
C ALA A 251 -14.54 -11.34 4.32
N ASN A 252 -13.63 -11.49 5.30
CA ASN A 252 -13.72 -10.78 6.57
C ASN A 252 -13.52 -9.27 6.41
N LEU A 253 -12.57 -8.81 5.58
CA LEU A 253 -12.46 -7.39 5.26
C LEU A 253 -13.75 -6.84 4.68
N GLY A 254 -14.32 -7.53 3.69
CA GLY A 254 -15.59 -7.16 3.09
C GLY A 254 -16.74 -7.12 4.10
N ARG A 255 -16.82 -8.12 5.01
CA ARG A 255 -17.81 -8.16 6.08
C ARG A 255 -17.67 -6.96 7.02
N ASN A 256 -16.46 -6.67 7.48
CA ASN A 256 -16.19 -5.54 8.38
C ASN A 256 -16.58 -4.19 7.76
N LEU A 257 -16.31 -3.98 6.46
CA LEU A 257 -16.73 -2.78 5.74
C LEU A 257 -18.26 -2.71 5.61
N MET A 258 -18.92 -3.79 5.23
CA MET A 258 -20.38 -3.83 5.08
C MET A 258 -21.12 -3.62 6.41
N GLU A 259 -20.58 -4.13 7.53
CA GLU A 259 -21.11 -3.91 8.87
C GLU A 259 -20.75 -2.54 9.46
N GLY A 260 -19.94 -1.73 8.76
CA GLY A 260 -19.52 -0.40 9.22
C GLY A 260 -18.52 -0.42 10.38
N ARG A 261 -17.87 -1.57 10.68
CA ARG A 261 -16.81 -1.66 11.70
C ARG A 261 -15.52 -0.98 11.24
N LEU A 262 -15.28 -1.04 9.94
CA LEU A 262 -14.14 -0.43 9.25
C LEU A 262 -14.64 0.59 8.23
N GLY A 263 -13.81 1.60 8.01
CA GLY A 263 -13.94 2.56 6.93
C GLY A 263 -12.68 2.63 6.07
N ILE A 264 -12.76 3.35 4.96
CA ILE A 264 -11.63 3.65 4.09
C ILE A 264 -11.45 5.16 4.03
N LEU A 265 -10.25 5.60 4.35
CA LEU A 265 -9.84 7.00 4.33
C LEU A 265 -8.94 7.26 3.12
N THR A 266 -9.28 8.25 2.32
CA THR A 266 -8.39 8.89 1.35
C THR A 266 -8.00 10.27 1.85
N ALA A 267 -6.71 10.53 1.98
CA ALA A 267 -6.25 11.85 2.38
C ALA A 267 -4.97 12.25 1.64
N VAL A 268 -4.85 13.56 1.38
CA VAL A 268 -3.63 14.16 0.84
C VAL A 268 -3.25 15.34 1.73
N PHE A 269 -1.99 15.41 2.07
CA PHE A 269 -1.40 16.46 2.87
C PHE A 269 -0.24 17.11 2.14
N GLU A 270 0.02 18.34 2.49
CA GLU A 270 1.22 19.07 2.11
C GLU A 270 2.20 19.13 3.29
N ALA A 271 3.45 18.83 3.02
CA ALA A 271 4.53 19.02 3.99
C ALA A 271 4.72 20.51 4.24
N ALA A 272 4.28 21.01 5.39
CA ALA A 272 4.39 22.42 5.76
C ALA A 272 5.85 22.86 5.89
N SER A 273 6.12 24.15 5.69
CA SER A 273 7.40 24.76 6.05
C SER A 273 7.61 24.56 7.56
N ILE A 274 8.77 24.08 7.95
CA ILE A 274 9.16 24.11 9.36
C ILE A 274 9.65 25.55 9.56
N ASP A 275 8.77 26.39 10.12
CA ASP A 275 9.23 27.71 10.57
C ASP A 275 10.25 27.47 11.69
N CYS A 276 11.52 27.88 11.45
CA CYS A 276 12.62 27.84 12.42
C CYS A 276 12.43 28.87 13.51
#